data_f3d12e8c4d0fa11c346529575102da45
#
_entry.id   f3d12e8c4d0fa11c346529575102da45
#
_cell.length_a   1.000
_cell.length_b   1.000
_cell.length_c   1.000
_cell.angle_alpha   90.00
_cell.angle_beta   90.00
_cell.angle_gamma   90.00
#
_symmetry.space_group_name_H-M   'P 1'
#
loop_
_entity.id
_entity.type
_entity.pdbx_description
1 polymer ?
#
loop_
_entity_poly.entity_id
_entity_poly.type
_entity_poly.pdbx_seq_one_letter_code
_entity_poly.pdbx_strand_id
1 'polypeptide(L)'
;MRIIHNAVSEDLIDRCIDEMTRKKKQDVWGISKWKWDEKLTKGFKQYCFSSRPEVYQFNDLRNQLTQHFNQVPTNINYHLWLPGSGINWHDDKANLYGATLYLNTWEPEKGGVFMWKEKMTGELKCMHPQRNMLMINEQGEDHAVTPIMVNEAFGNRKSVQIFCGLPKENER
;
A
#
# COMPACT_ATOMS: atom_id res chain seq x y z
N MET A 1 8.29 -9.23 8.17
CA MET A 1 6.91 -8.91 7.74
C MET A 1 5.92 -9.17 8.85
N ARG A 2 5.03 -8.22 9.19
CA ARG A 2 3.90 -8.42 10.11
C ARG A 2 2.59 -8.27 9.33
N ILE A 3 1.61 -9.13 9.63
CA ILE A 3 0.30 -9.12 9.00
C ILE A 3 -0.75 -9.00 10.08
N ILE A 4 -1.65 -8.02 9.95
CA ILE A 4 -2.69 -7.69 10.92
C ILE A 4 -4.02 -7.67 10.17
N HIS A 5 -4.96 -8.49 10.61
CA HIS A 5 -6.35 -8.49 10.12
C HIS A 5 -7.20 -7.57 10.99
N ASN A 6 -8.25 -6.98 10.39
CA ASN A 6 -9.12 -6.00 11.04
C ASN A 6 -8.33 -4.85 11.69
N ALA A 7 -7.39 -4.30 10.90
CA ALA A 7 -6.41 -3.33 11.38
C ALA A 7 -7.04 -1.98 11.79
N VAL A 8 -8.16 -1.61 11.17
CA VAL A 8 -8.92 -0.39 11.47
C VAL A 8 -10.42 -0.70 11.53
N SER A 9 -11.24 0.28 11.88
CA SER A 9 -12.70 0.08 11.84
C SER A 9 -13.21 -0.09 10.40
N GLU A 10 -14.25 -0.92 10.22
CA GLU A 10 -14.87 -1.12 8.90
C GLU A 10 -15.49 0.17 8.36
N ASP A 11 -16.05 1.02 9.23
CA ASP A 11 -16.53 2.36 8.86
C ASP A 11 -15.42 3.21 8.22
N LEU A 12 -14.20 3.15 8.77
CA LEU A 12 -13.06 3.87 8.18
C LEU A 12 -12.70 3.32 6.80
N ILE A 13 -12.74 1.99 6.61
CA ILE A 13 -12.52 1.36 5.31
C ILE A 13 -13.55 1.86 4.28
N ASP A 14 -14.83 1.85 4.64
CA ASP A 14 -15.90 2.29 3.75
C ASP A 14 -15.75 3.77 3.36
N ARG A 15 -15.48 4.64 4.33
CA ARG A 15 -15.22 6.06 4.06
C ARG A 15 -13.99 6.27 3.15
N CYS A 16 -12.94 5.48 3.29
CA CYS A 16 -11.79 5.52 2.38
C CYS A 16 -12.18 5.14 0.95
N ILE A 17 -12.98 4.08 0.79
CA ILE A 17 -13.46 3.63 -0.54
C ILE A 17 -14.34 4.70 -1.19
N ASP A 18 -15.24 5.31 -0.43
CA ASP A 18 -16.12 6.37 -0.92
C ASP A 18 -15.33 7.60 -1.36
N GLU A 19 -14.36 8.04 -0.57
CA GLU A 19 -13.47 9.15 -0.93
C GLU A 19 -12.68 8.83 -2.20
N MET A 20 -12.09 7.63 -2.31
CA MET A 20 -11.38 7.18 -3.50
C MET A 20 -12.29 7.18 -4.74
N THR A 21 -13.52 6.72 -4.60
CA THR A 21 -14.50 6.67 -5.69
C THR A 21 -14.89 8.07 -6.14
N ARG A 22 -15.11 8.99 -5.20
CA ARG A 22 -15.42 10.40 -5.50
C ARG A 22 -14.25 11.08 -6.21
N LYS A 23 -13.03 10.91 -5.74
CA LYS A 23 -11.82 11.45 -6.37
C LYS A 23 -11.61 10.93 -7.79
N LYS A 24 -11.88 9.65 -8.04
CA LYS A 24 -11.82 9.07 -9.38
C LYS A 24 -12.80 9.75 -10.34
N LYS A 25 -14.04 10.00 -9.88
CA LYS A 25 -15.05 10.70 -10.69
C LYS A 25 -14.69 12.16 -10.98
N GLN A 26 -13.96 12.80 -10.08
CA GLN A 26 -13.52 14.20 -10.21
C GLN A 26 -12.18 14.35 -10.96
N ASP A 27 -11.57 13.24 -11.39
CA ASP A 27 -10.25 13.22 -12.05
C ASP A 27 -9.11 13.90 -11.25
N VAL A 28 -9.19 13.83 -9.92
CA VAL A 28 -8.19 14.43 -9.01
C VAL A 28 -7.07 13.48 -8.62
N TRP A 29 -6.93 12.36 -9.32
CA TRP A 29 -5.85 11.42 -9.09
C TRP A 29 -4.56 11.91 -9.75
N GLY A 30 -3.57 12.24 -8.91
CA GLY A 30 -2.21 12.44 -9.39
C GLY A 30 -1.60 11.11 -9.87
N ILE A 31 -0.94 11.11 -11.01
CA ILE A 31 -0.12 9.98 -11.44
C ILE A 31 1.11 9.99 -10.54
N SER A 32 1.32 8.93 -9.74
CA SER A 32 2.50 8.83 -8.85
C SER A 32 3.81 8.54 -9.58
N LYS A 33 3.84 8.78 -10.89
CA LYS A 33 4.97 8.50 -11.78
C LYS A 33 6.30 9.06 -11.29
N TRP A 34 6.28 10.17 -10.58
CA TRP A 34 7.47 10.84 -10.06
C TRP A 34 8.00 10.30 -8.74
N LYS A 35 7.22 9.48 -8.02
CA LYS A 35 7.59 8.93 -6.71
C LYS A 35 8.23 7.56 -6.78
N TRP A 36 8.09 6.88 -7.92
CA TRP A 36 8.58 5.52 -8.08
C TRP A 36 9.76 5.53 -9.04
N ASP A 37 10.89 5.00 -8.55
CA ASP A 37 12.05 4.76 -9.39
C ASP A 37 11.60 3.93 -10.62
N GLU A 38 12.09 4.28 -11.79
CA GLU A 38 11.80 3.55 -13.03
C GLU A 38 12.07 2.05 -12.90
N LYS A 39 13.06 1.67 -12.08
CA LYS A 39 13.35 0.26 -11.75
C LYS A 39 12.15 -0.45 -11.10
N LEU A 40 11.35 0.23 -10.29
CA LEU A 40 10.21 -0.36 -9.60
C LEU A 40 9.07 -0.70 -10.56
N THR A 41 8.96 0.01 -11.67
CA THR A 41 7.86 -0.13 -12.62
C THR A 41 8.28 -0.67 -13.98
N LYS A 42 9.57 -0.98 -14.17
CA LYS A 42 10.09 -1.50 -15.44
C LYS A 42 9.41 -2.81 -15.82
N GLY A 43 8.84 -2.85 -17.01
CA GLY A 43 8.15 -4.03 -17.55
C GLY A 43 6.66 -4.09 -17.24
N PHE A 44 6.12 -3.21 -16.40
CA PHE A 44 4.68 -3.11 -16.18
C PHE A 44 4.01 -2.18 -17.20
N LYS A 45 2.79 -2.56 -17.64
CA LYS A 45 2.03 -1.81 -18.66
C LYS A 45 1.38 -0.55 -18.13
N GLN A 46 1.05 -0.54 -16.85
CA GLN A 46 0.34 0.54 -16.17
C GLN A 46 0.98 0.87 -14.83
N TYR A 47 0.63 2.04 -14.30
CA TYR A 47 1.06 2.51 -13.00
C TYR A 47 -0.08 2.45 -11.99
N CYS A 48 0.27 2.51 -10.72
CA CYS A 48 -0.69 2.80 -9.66
C CYS A 48 -0.94 4.31 -9.60
N PHE A 49 -2.20 4.72 -9.54
CA PHE A 49 -2.53 6.11 -9.21
C PHE A 49 -2.40 6.35 -7.71
N SER A 50 -1.89 7.52 -7.36
CA SER A 50 -1.75 7.93 -5.96
C SER A 50 -2.47 9.25 -5.70
N SER A 51 -3.10 9.35 -4.54
CA SER A 51 -3.76 10.57 -4.08
C SER A 51 -3.66 10.65 -2.55
N ARG A 52 -3.53 11.86 -1.99
CA ARG A 52 -3.61 12.04 -0.54
C ARG A 52 -5.06 11.95 -0.07
N PRO A 53 -5.32 11.32 1.09
CA PRO A 53 -6.60 11.46 1.78
C PRO A 53 -6.91 12.93 2.09
N GLU A 54 -8.18 13.29 2.19
CA GLU A 54 -8.59 14.57 2.77
C GLU A 54 -8.13 14.67 4.23
N VAL A 55 -7.99 15.89 4.74
CA VAL A 55 -7.35 16.15 6.05
C VAL A 55 -8.01 15.34 7.19
N TYR A 56 -9.34 15.32 7.25
CA TYR A 56 -10.05 14.57 8.28
C TYR A 56 -9.82 13.06 8.16
N GLN A 57 -9.85 12.53 6.94
CA GLN A 57 -9.64 11.11 6.66
C GLN A 57 -8.18 10.69 6.91
N PHE A 58 -7.24 11.58 6.57
CA PHE A 58 -5.83 11.38 6.91
C PHE A 58 -5.62 11.25 8.42
N ASN A 59 -6.25 12.14 9.21
CA ASN A 59 -6.13 12.11 10.66
C ASN A 59 -6.76 10.85 11.26
N ASP A 60 -7.92 10.41 10.78
CA ASP A 60 -8.57 9.18 11.24
C ASP A 60 -7.72 7.93 10.93
N LEU A 61 -7.19 7.83 9.70
CA LEU A 61 -6.27 6.77 9.32
C LEU A 61 -5.03 6.78 10.22
N ARG A 62 -4.41 7.95 10.40
CA ARG A 62 -3.23 8.10 11.24
C ARG A 62 -3.51 7.68 12.68
N ASN A 63 -4.62 8.11 13.26
CA ASN A 63 -4.98 7.79 14.64
C ASN A 63 -5.19 6.28 14.84
N GLN A 64 -5.97 5.64 13.97
CA GLN A 64 -6.24 4.20 14.10
C GLN A 64 -5.01 3.34 13.75
N LEU A 65 -4.17 3.76 12.82
CA LEU A 65 -2.99 3.00 12.41
C LEU A 65 -1.83 3.13 13.39
N THR A 66 -1.70 4.23 14.13
CA THR A 66 -0.56 4.49 15.05
C THR A 66 -0.36 3.35 16.06
N GLN A 67 -1.43 2.70 16.52
CA GLN A 67 -1.34 1.57 17.46
C GLN A 67 -0.55 0.36 16.93
N HIS A 68 -0.38 0.26 15.61
CA HIS A 68 0.33 -0.86 14.97
C HIS A 68 1.82 -0.59 14.75
N PHE A 69 2.27 0.63 15.01
CA PHE A 69 3.65 1.05 14.82
C PHE A 69 4.25 1.59 16.11
N ASN A 70 5.56 1.53 16.23
CA ASN A 70 6.29 2.19 17.32
C ASN A 70 6.47 3.69 17.06
N GLN A 71 6.02 4.16 15.91
CA GLN A 71 6.09 5.55 15.46
C GLN A 71 4.82 5.98 14.75
N VAL A 72 4.54 7.26 14.78
CA VAL A 72 3.38 7.84 14.10
C VAL A 72 3.60 7.84 12.58
N PRO A 73 2.65 7.35 11.77
CA PRO A 73 2.71 7.46 10.33
C PRO A 73 2.86 8.91 9.87
N THR A 74 3.83 9.15 8.99
CA THR A 74 4.15 10.51 8.47
C THR A 74 3.66 10.72 7.04
N ASN A 75 3.54 9.65 6.28
CA ASN A 75 3.10 9.69 4.89
C ASN A 75 2.03 8.63 4.66
N ILE A 76 0.82 9.07 4.28
CA ILE A 76 -0.34 8.22 4.00
C ILE A 76 -0.90 8.65 2.66
N ASN A 77 -1.01 7.68 1.72
CA ASN A 77 -1.57 7.93 0.39
C ASN A 77 -2.52 6.79 -0.01
N TYR A 78 -3.60 7.13 -0.69
CA TYR A 78 -4.40 6.17 -1.42
C TYR A 78 -3.65 5.67 -2.66
N HIS A 79 -3.76 4.38 -2.93
CA HIS A 79 -3.29 3.77 -4.15
C HIS A 79 -4.43 3.06 -4.88
N LEU A 80 -4.66 3.45 -6.12
CA LEU A 80 -5.59 2.80 -7.04
C LEU A 80 -4.77 2.03 -8.07
N TRP A 81 -4.78 0.71 -7.97
CA TRP A 81 -4.02 -0.17 -8.84
C TRP A 81 -4.82 -0.52 -10.08
N LEU A 82 -4.26 -0.22 -11.24
CA LEU A 82 -4.87 -0.52 -12.54
C LEU A 82 -4.46 -1.91 -13.03
N PRO A 83 -5.26 -2.55 -13.90
CA PRO A 83 -4.85 -3.75 -14.62
C PRO A 83 -3.50 -3.55 -15.31
N GLY A 84 -2.56 -4.49 -15.11
CA GLY A 84 -1.20 -4.43 -15.64
C GLY A 84 -0.19 -3.66 -14.78
N SER A 85 -0.60 -3.08 -13.64
CA SER A 85 0.31 -2.46 -12.68
C SER A 85 0.92 -3.49 -11.73
N GLY A 86 2.10 -3.23 -11.24
CA GLY A 86 2.81 -4.02 -10.24
C GLY A 86 4.01 -3.25 -9.71
N ILE A 87 4.79 -3.84 -8.81
CA ILE A 87 6.04 -3.28 -8.30
C ILE A 87 7.11 -4.37 -8.27
N ASN A 88 8.26 -4.07 -8.85
CA ASN A 88 9.44 -4.95 -8.77
C ASN A 88 10.01 -5.02 -7.36
N TRP A 89 10.91 -5.96 -7.13
CA TRP A 89 11.63 -6.14 -5.87
C TRP A 89 12.30 -4.86 -5.40
N HIS A 90 12.06 -4.49 -4.15
CA HIS A 90 12.64 -3.32 -3.48
C HIS A 90 12.54 -3.47 -1.95
N ASP A 91 13.20 -2.61 -1.19
CA ASP A 91 13.40 -2.77 0.25
C ASP A 91 12.89 -1.60 1.13
N ASP A 92 12.34 -0.53 0.55
CA ASP A 92 11.84 0.66 1.28
C ASP A 92 12.77 1.21 2.40
N LYS A 93 14.08 0.93 2.31
CA LYS A 93 15.07 1.21 3.38
C LYS A 93 15.19 2.68 3.81
N ALA A 94 14.64 3.61 3.02
CA ALA A 94 14.55 5.02 3.38
C ALA A 94 13.54 5.32 4.51
N ASN A 95 12.74 4.32 4.90
CA ASN A 95 11.73 4.42 5.95
C ASN A 95 11.98 3.36 7.03
N LEU A 96 11.56 3.62 8.25
CA LEU A 96 11.60 2.63 9.34
C LEU A 96 10.57 1.52 9.09
N TYR A 97 9.39 1.90 8.62
CA TYR A 97 8.33 0.99 8.20
C TYR A 97 7.73 1.46 6.90
N GLY A 98 7.52 0.52 5.97
CA GLY A 98 6.57 0.63 4.88
C GLY A 98 5.37 -0.25 5.18
N ALA A 99 4.15 0.19 4.92
CA ALA A 99 2.97 -0.63 5.15
C ALA A 99 1.89 -0.38 4.12
N THR A 100 1.08 -1.42 3.88
CA THR A 100 -0.07 -1.36 2.99
C THR A 100 -1.31 -1.87 3.70
N LEU A 101 -2.32 -1.00 3.85
CA LEU A 101 -3.66 -1.38 4.27
C LEU A 101 -4.52 -1.62 3.03
N TYR A 102 -5.06 -2.83 2.89
CA TYR A 102 -5.92 -3.20 1.79
C TYR A 102 -7.38 -2.88 2.08
N LEU A 103 -8.04 -2.17 1.17
CA LEU A 103 -9.41 -1.69 1.35
C LEU A 103 -10.47 -2.64 0.77
N ASN A 104 -10.07 -3.53 -0.16
CA ASN A 104 -10.96 -4.53 -0.72
C ASN A 104 -10.26 -5.89 -0.83
N THR A 105 -11.04 -6.95 -0.72
CA THR A 105 -10.57 -8.33 -0.97
C THR A 105 -10.15 -8.46 -2.43
N TRP A 106 -9.07 -9.20 -2.63
CA TRP A 106 -8.49 -9.40 -3.95
C TRP A 106 -8.23 -10.89 -4.16
N GLU A 107 -8.89 -11.49 -5.14
CA GLU A 107 -8.82 -12.93 -5.40
C GLU A 107 -7.53 -13.31 -6.15
N PRO A 108 -7.04 -14.55 -5.98
CA PRO A 108 -5.81 -15.04 -6.62
C PRO A 108 -5.77 -14.84 -8.13
N GLU A 109 -6.89 -15.06 -8.81
CA GLU A 109 -7.03 -14.99 -10.25
C GLU A 109 -6.79 -13.58 -10.80
N LYS A 110 -6.89 -12.58 -9.94
CA LYS A 110 -6.67 -11.17 -10.29
C LYS A 110 -5.20 -10.75 -10.27
N GLY A 111 -4.26 -11.65 -9.93
CA GLY A 111 -2.85 -11.30 -9.74
C GLY A 111 -2.64 -10.35 -8.56
N GLY A 112 -1.64 -9.48 -8.63
CA GLY A 112 -1.38 -8.52 -7.56
C GLY A 112 -1.01 -9.16 -6.23
N VAL A 113 -0.39 -10.33 -6.27
CA VAL A 113 0.09 -11.05 -5.08
C VAL A 113 1.22 -10.23 -4.46
N PHE A 114 1.14 -10.00 -3.14
CA PHE A 114 2.25 -9.44 -2.40
C PHE A 114 3.25 -10.54 -2.07
N MET A 115 4.53 -10.31 -2.37
CA MET A 115 5.63 -11.26 -2.13
C MET A 115 6.71 -10.59 -1.29
N TRP A 116 7.34 -11.35 -0.41
CA TRP A 116 8.51 -10.87 0.35
C TRP A 116 9.50 -12.00 0.60
N LYS A 117 10.75 -11.63 0.87
CA LYS A 117 11.77 -12.57 1.34
C LYS A 117 11.86 -12.48 2.85
N GLU A 118 11.62 -13.59 3.53
CA GLU A 118 11.82 -13.68 4.98
C GLU A 118 13.29 -13.41 5.34
N LYS A 119 13.54 -12.40 6.17
CA LYS A 119 14.92 -11.97 6.48
C LYS A 119 15.80 -13.06 7.08
N MET A 120 15.23 -13.89 7.96
CA MET A 120 15.99 -14.90 8.68
C MET A 120 16.30 -16.14 7.85
N THR A 121 15.38 -16.56 7.00
CA THR A 121 15.50 -17.81 6.24
C THR A 121 15.80 -17.60 4.76
N GLY A 122 15.54 -16.40 4.23
CA GLY A 122 15.60 -16.12 2.79
C GLY A 122 14.44 -16.73 2.00
N GLU A 123 13.50 -17.39 2.67
CA GLU A 123 12.34 -18.02 2.03
C GLU A 123 11.45 -16.98 1.34
N LEU A 124 10.99 -17.33 0.14
CA LEU A 124 9.99 -16.56 -0.56
C LEU A 124 8.61 -16.87 0.00
N LYS A 125 7.94 -15.84 0.50
CA LYS A 125 6.57 -15.90 0.99
C LYS A 125 5.67 -15.01 0.14
N CYS A 126 4.39 -15.32 0.11
CA CYS A 126 3.41 -14.52 -0.61
C CYS A 126 2.05 -14.54 0.09
N MET A 127 1.24 -13.51 -0.19
CA MET A 127 -0.12 -13.41 0.32
C MET A 127 -1.01 -12.63 -0.64
N HIS A 128 -2.27 -13.05 -0.73
CA HIS A 128 -3.30 -12.29 -1.41
C HIS A 128 -3.87 -11.20 -0.50
N PRO A 129 -4.08 -9.99 -1.04
CA PRO A 129 -4.74 -8.92 -0.30
C PRO A 129 -6.14 -9.32 0.16
N GLN A 130 -6.45 -9.02 1.41
CA GLN A 130 -7.79 -9.16 1.99
C GLN A 130 -8.27 -7.81 2.51
N ARG A 131 -9.57 -7.56 2.47
CA ARG A 131 -10.16 -6.35 3.04
C ARG A 131 -9.75 -6.19 4.50
N ASN A 132 -9.37 -4.97 4.88
CA ASN A 132 -8.94 -4.59 6.23
C ASN A 132 -7.72 -5.37 6.74
N MET A 133 -6.84 -5.79 5.81
CA MET A 133 -5.55 -6.39 6.12
C MET A 133 -4.46 -5.34 6.00
N LEU A 134 -3.66 -5.18 7.05
CA LEU A 134 -2.46 -4.34 7.09
C LEU A 134 -1.22 -5.22 7.01
N MET A 135 -0.41 -5.02 6.00
CA MET A 135 0.91 -5.64 5.86
C MET A 135 1.97 -4.60 6.19
N ILE A 136 2.87 -4.91 7.12
CA ILE A 136 3.92 -4.01 7.57
C ILE A 136 5.28 -4.62 7.24
N ASN A 137 6.04 -3.92 6.40
CA ASN A 137 7.43 -4.23 6.10
C ASN A 137 8.33 -3.47 7.08
N GLU A 138 9.25 -4.17 7.70
CA GLU A 138 10.33 -3.53 8.44
C GLU A 138 11.42 -3.02 7.50
N GLN A 139 12.20 -2.06 7.96
CA GLN A 139 13.28 -1.47 7.17
C GLN A 139 14.18 -2.54 6.50
N GLY A 140 14.37 -2.41 5.18
CA GLY A 140 15.24 -3.29 4.41
C GLY A 140 14.69 -4.71 4.21
N GLU A 141 13.38 -4.92 4.29
CA GLU A 141 12.73 -6.17 3.94
C GLU A 141 12.35 -6.18 2.45
N ASP A 142 13.02 -7.04 1.68
CA ASP A 142 12.77 -7.16 0.23
C ASP A 142 11.34 -7.63 -0.05
N HIS A 143 10.62 -6.89 -0.88
CA HIS A 143 9.27 -7.23 -1.28
C HIS A 143 8.91 -6.76 -2.69
N ALA A 144 7.84 -7.33 -3.24
CA ALA A 144 7.34 -7.04 -4.58
C ALA A 144 5.83 -7.26 -4.66
N VAL A 145 5.21 -6.73 -5.71
CA VAL A 145 3.80 -7.01 -6.05
C VAL A 145 3.74 -7.50 -7.49
N THR A 146 3.19 -8.71 -7.69
CA THR A 146 3.01 -9.24 -9.04
C THR A 146 2.05 -8.39 -9.87
N PRO A 147 2.08 -8.47 -11.20
CA PRO A 147 1.16 -7.71 -12.04
C PRO A 147 -0.31 -7.97 -11.68
N ILE A 148 -1.10 -6.91 -11.63
CA ILE A 148 -2.56 -7.04 -11.65
C ILE A 148 -2.97 -7.59 -13.01
N MET A 149 -3.83 -8.62 -13.05
CA MET A 149 -4.31 -9.19 -14.30
C MET A 149 -5.11 -8.17 -15.11
N VAL A 150 -4.92 -8.19 -16.42
CA VAL A 150 -5.62 -7.29 -17.34
C VAL A 150 -7.01 -7.84 -17.61
N ASN A 151 -7.96 -7.50 -16.74
CA ASN A 151 -9.36 -7.81 -16.92
C ASN A 151 -10.22 -6.70 -16.30
N GLU A 152 -10.90 -5.94 -17.17
CA GLU A 152 -11.72 -4.80 -16.74
C GLU A 152 -12.86 -5.20 -15.81
N ALA A 153 -13.40 -6.43 -15.93
CA ALA A 153 -14.45 -6.95 -15.07
C ALA A 153 -14.02 -7.08 -13.58
N PHE A 154 -12.72 -7.15 -13.31
CA PHE A 154 -12.21 -7.29 -11.94
C PHE A 154 -12.24 -5.99 -11.11
N GLY A 155 -12.43 -4.86 -11.78
CA GLY A 155 -12.32 -3.56 -11.13
C GLY A 155 -10.89 -3.24 -10.70
N ASN A 156 -10.75 -2.29 -9.79
CA ASN A 156 -9.44 -1.81 -9.34
C ASN A 156 -9.15 -2.26 -7.90
N ARG A 157 -7.92 -2.71 -7.64
CA ARG A 157 -7.44 -2.91 -6.28
C ARG A 157 -7.23 -1.54 -5.62
N LYS A 158 -7.73 -1.40 -4.40
CA LYS A 158 -7.63 -0.19 -3.58
C LYS A 158 -6.81 -0.48 -2.34
N SER A 159 -5.86 0.39 -2.04
CA SER A 159 -5.06 0.30 -0.82
C SER A 159 -4.67 1.67 -0.30
N VAL A 160 -4.23 1.70 0.96
CA VAL A 160 -3.57 2.84 1.58
C VAL A 160 -2.11 2.47 1.77
N GLN A 161 -1.19 3.25 1.21
CA GLN A 161 0.23 3.13 1.46
C GLN A 161 0.63 4.03 2.62
N ILE A 162 1.36 3.48 3.57
CA ILE A 162 1.76 4.14 4.81
C ILE A 162 3.28 4.05 4.94
N PHE A 163 3.90 5.18 5.30
CA PHE A 163 5.31 5.20 5.68
C PHE A 163 5.49 5.86 7.05
N CYS A 164 6.32 5.23 7.87
CA CYS A 164 6.87 5.83 9.08
C CYS A 164 8.33 6.21 8.81
N GLY A 165 8.66 7.48 9.01
CA GLY A 165 10.02 8.00 8.77
C GLY A 165 11.05 7.39 9.72
N LEU A 166 12.33 7.53 9.38
CA LEU A 166 13.43 7.27 10.29
C LEU A 166 13.44 8.31 11.41
N PRO A 167 13.84 7.95 12.65
CA PRO A 167 14.08 8.92 13.71
C PRO A 167 15.08 9.97 13.22
N LYS A 168 14.81 11.25 13.50
CA LYS A 168 15.79 12.30 13.23
C LYS A 168 17.02 12.03 14.08
N GLU A 169 18.22 12.15 13.50
CA GLU A 169 19.50 11.88 14.20
C GLU A 169 19.72 12.68 15.49
N ASN A 170 18.93 13.74 15.73
CA ASN A 170 19.06 14.65 16.86
C ASN A 170 18.20 14.28 18.10
N GLU A 171 17.57 13.12 18.15
CA GLU A 171 16.79 12.63 19.31
C GLU A 171 17.49 11.47 20.06
N ARG A 172 18.82 11.37 19.93
CA ARG A 172 19.66 10.46 20.72
C ARG A 172 20.40 11.21 21.82
#